data_a359af9a4e005f920ecc17c2654aefad
#
_entry.id   a359af9a4e005f920ecc17c2654aefad
#
_cell.length_a   1.000
_cell.length_b   1.000
_cell.length_c   1.000
_cell.angle_alpha   90.00
_cell.angle_beta   90.00
_cell.angle_gamma   90.00
#
_symmetry.space_group_name_H-M   'P 1'
#
loop_
_entity.id
_entity.type
_entity.pdbx_description
1 polymer ?
#
loop_
_entity_poly.entity_id
_entity_poly.type
_entity_poly.pdbx_seq_one_letter_code
_entity_poly.pdbx_strand_id
1 'polypeptide(L)'
;MALNSDDKKKIIEEFATVAGDTGSPEVQIALLTNKITKLTDHLKIHQKDSHSRRGLLNMLSKRRRLFNFLFKMDKVRGEDIGKKVGMAA
;
A
#
# COMPACT_ATOMS: atom_id res chain seq x y z
N MET A 1 3.29 13.70 3.40
CA MET A 1 3.02 12.40 4.06
C MET A 1 3.86 11.26 3.48
N ALA A 2 5.13 11.46 3.34
CA ALA A 2 6.05 10.40 2.93
C ALA A 2 6.42 9.52 4.13
N LEU A 3 6.66 8.25 3.89
CA LEU A 3 7.23 7.36 4.89
C LEU A 3 8.68 7.76 5.14
N ASN A 4 9.16 7.67 6.37
CA ASN A 4 10.58 7.84 6.63
C ASN A 4 11.35 6.61 6.15
N SER A 5 12.68 6.70 6.07
CA SER A 5 13.53 5.63 5.55
C SER A 5 13.41 4.34 6.35
N ASP A 6 13.27 4.44 7.66
CA ASP A 6 13.18 3.27 8.54
C ASP A 6 11.86 2.54 8.36
N ASP A 7 10.74 3.27 8.21
CA ASP A 7 9.43 2.69 7.95
C ASP A 7 9.40 1.97 6.61
N LYS A 8 9.93 2.60 5.56
CA LYS A 8 10.06 1.98 4.24
C LYS A 8 10.86 0.69 4.30
N LYS A 9 12.00 0.74 4.98
CA LYS A 9 12.90 -0.41 5.10
C LYS A 9 12.21 -1.59 5.78
N LYS A 10 11.52 -1.34 6.89
CA LYS A 10 10.77 -2.37 7.60
C LYS A 10 9.69 -3.00 6.73
N ILE A 11 8.94 -2.21 6.00
CA ILE A 11 7.88 -2.69 5.11
C ILE A 11 8.48 -3.52 3.98
N ILE A 12 9.56 -3.07 3.38
CA ILE A 12 10.26 -3.80 2.32
C ILE A 12 10.75 -5.15 2.83
N GLU A 13 11.36 -5.19 4.01
CA GLU A 13 11.84 -6.44 4.61
C GLU A 13 10.71 -7.42 4.89
N GLU A 14 9.58 -6.92 5.40
CA GLU A 14 8.43 -7.75 5.77
C GLU A 14 7.74 -8.35 4.53
N PHE A 15 7.62 -7.59 3.45
CA PHE A 15 6.84 -8.00 2.28
C PHE A 15 7.67 -8.42 1.07
N ALA A 16 9.00 -8.32 1.15
CA ALA A 16 9.87 -8.72 0.05
C ALA A 16 9.70 -10.20 -0.27
N THR A 17 9.62 -10.52 -1.56
CA THR A 17 9.53 -11.91 -2.05
C THR A 17 10.90 -12.57 -2.13
N VAL A 18 11.94 -11.77 -2.31
CA VAL A 18 13.35 -12.20 -2.32
C VAL A 18 14.18 -11.12 -1.64
N ALA A 19 15.37 -11.48 -1.20
CA ALA A 19 16.30 -10.53 -0.59
C ALA A 19 16.59 -9.37 -1.56
N GLY A 20 16.48 -8.14 -1.05
CA GLY A 20 16.69 -6.94 -1.86
C GLY A 20 15.51 -6.51 -2.73
N ASP A 21 14.38 -7.20 -2.64
CA ASP A 21 13.17 -6.82 -3.37
C ASP A 21 12.60 -5.49 -2.85
N THR A 22 12.52 -4.51 -3.72
CA THR A 22 11.93 -3.20 -3.43
C THR A 22 10.80 -2.84 -4.37
N GLY A 23 10.54 -3.67 -5.39
CA GLY A 23 9.62 -3.34 -6.48
C GLY A 23 8.52 -4.36 -6.75
N SER A 24 8.41 -5.44 -5.97
CA SER A 24 7.33 -6.41 -6.20
C SER A 24 5.97 -5.77 -5.92
N PRO A 25 4.89 -6.29 -6.54
CA PRO A 25 3.54 -5.82 -6.23
C PRO A 25 3.20 -5.87 -4.75
N GLU A 26 3.63 -6.91 -4.03
CA GLU A 26 3.41 -7.04 -2.59
C GLU A 26 4.04 -5.88 -1.82
N VAL A 27 5.30 -5.56 -2.10
CA VAL A 27 5.99 -4.44 -1.45
C VAL A 27 5.30 -3.12 -1.78
N GLN A 28 4.93 -2.91 -3.04
CA GLN A 28 4.24 -1.68 -3.44
C GLN A 28 2.88 -1.53 -2.76
N ILE A 29 2.09 -2.60 -2.65
CA ILE A 29 0.80 -2.59 -1.97
C ILE A 29 0.99 -2.27 -0.48
N ALA A 30 1.98 -2.86 0.17
CA ALA A 30 2.26 -2.61 1.57
C ALA A 30 2.69 -1.16 1.83
N LEU A 31 3.54 -0.60 0.99
CA LEU A 31 3.96 0.80 1.08
C LEU A 31 2.78 1.75 0.88
N LEU A 32 1.94 1.49 -0.11
CA LEU A 32 0.73 2.28 -0.36
C LEU A 32 -0.24 2.20 0.83
N THR A 33 -0.44 1.02 1.40
CA THR A 33 -1.32 0.81 2.55
C THR A 33 -0.86 1.67 3.73
N ASN A 34 0.44 1.72 4.01
CA ASN A 34 0.97 2.55 5.09
C ASN A 34 0.75 4.04 4.81
N LYS A 35 1.02 4.50 3.58
CA LYS A 35 0.78 5.88 3.18
C LYS A 35 -0.71 6.25 3.26
N ILE A 36 -1.60 5.36 2.84
CA ILE A 36 -3.05 5.55 2.90
C ILE A 36 -3.50 5.73 4.35
N THR A 37 -3.02 4.90 5.27
CA THR A 37 -3.33 4.99 6.69
C THR A 37 -2.91 6.35 7.26
N LYS A 38 -1.69 6.79 6.98
CA LYS A 38 -1.16 8.07 7.44
C LYS A 38 -1.97 9.25 6.89
N LEU A 39 -2.30 9.20 5.61
CA LEU A 39 -3.06 10.27 4.96
C LEU A 39 -4.51 10.31 5.45
N THR A 40 -5.11 9.15 5.70
CA THR A 40 -6.44 9.05 6.29
C THR A 40 -6.48 9.72 7.66
N ASP A 41 -5.47 9.44 8.50
CA ASP A 41 -5.34 10.06 9.82
C ASP A 41 -5.14 11.58 9.71
N HIS A 42 -4.35 12.04 8.76
CA HIS A 42 -4.18 13.46 8.46
C HIS A 42 -5.52 14.13 8.13
N LEU A 43 -6.34 13.49 7.29
CA LEU A 43 -7.62 14.05 6.85
C LEU A 43 -8.68 14.07 7.96
N LYS A 44 -8.55 13.25 9.01
CA LYS A 44 -9.43 13.34 10.18
C LYS A 44 -9.25 14.66 10.91
N ILE A 45 -8.05 15.23 10.88
CA ILE A 45 -7.71 16.50 11.51
C ILE A 45 -7.90 17.67 10.54
N HIS A 46 -7.49 17.48 9.28
CA HIS A 46 -7.52 18.52 8.23
C HIS A 46 -8.57 18.18 7.16
N GLN A 47 -9.83 18.18 7.55
CA GLN A 47 -10.95 17.71 6.72
C GLN A 47 -11.13 18.48 5.41
N LYS A 48 -10.68 19.74 5.35
CA LYS A 48 -10.82 20.60 4.17
C LYS A 48 -9.61 20.54 3.24
N ASP A 49 -8.63 19.70 3.50
CA ASP A 49 -7.45 19.55 2.65
C ASP A 49 -7.82 18.75 1.40
N SER A 50 -8.30 19.46 0.38
CA SER A 50 -8.75 18.82 -0.88
C SER A 50 -7.60 18.20 -1.67
N HIS A 51 -6.40 18.76 -1.57
CA HIS A 51 -5.21 18.22 -2.23
C HIS A 51 -4.84 16.83 -1.67
N SER A 52 -4.82 16.71 -0.35
CA SER A 52 -4.55 15.43 0.31
C SER A 52 -5.65 14.40 0.04
N ARG A 53 -6.91 14.84 -0.04
CA ARG A 53 -8.02 13.94 -0.36
C ARG A 53 -7.88 13.37 -1.77
N ARG A 54 -7.48 14.19 -2.73
CA ARG A 54 -7.23 13.73 -4.11
C ARG A 54 -6.07 12.73 -4.13
N GLY A 55 -5.01 13.01 -3.40
CA GLY A 55 -3.87 12.09 -3.25
C GLY A 55 -4.28 10.74 -2.67
N LEU A 56 -5.14 10.76 -1.64
CA LEU A 56 -5.68 9.53 -1.05
C LEU A 56 -6.45 8.70 -2.07
N LEU A 57 -7.34 9.33 -2.84
CA LEU A 57 -8.11 8.63 -3.88
C LEU A 57 -7.20 8.01 -4.94
N ASN A 58 -6.15 8.71 -5.34
CA ASN A 58 -5.17 8.20 -6.30
C ASN A 58 -4.42 6.98 -5.74
N MET A 59 -4.02 7.02 -4.48
CA MET A 59 -3.34 5.89 -3.83
C MET A 59 -4.26 4.68 -3.68
N LEU A 60 -5.53 4.89 -3.32
CA LEU A 60 -6.51 3.81 -3.24
C LEU A 60 -6.72 3.14 -4.59
N SER A 61 -6.84 3.92 -5.65
CA SER A 61 -7.00 3.39 -7.01
C SER A 61 -5.76 2.61 -7.45
N LYS A 62 -4.57 3.14 -7.19
CA LYS A 62 -3.31 2.48 -7.53
C LYS A 62 -3.16 1.16 -6.78
N ARG A 63 -3.47 1.16 -5.48
CA ARG A 63 -3.41 -0.07 -4.66
C ARG A 63 -4.36 -1.13 -5.20
N ARG A 64 -5.58 -0.75 -5.56
CA ARG A 64 -6.57 -1.69 -6.10
C ARG A 64 -6.09 -2.30 -7.43
N ARG A 65 -5.51 -1.49 -8.31
CA ARG A 65 -4.98 -1.99 -9.58
C ARG A 65 -3.84 -2.99 -9.38
N LEU A 66 -2.91 -2.68 -8.47
CA LEU A 66 -1.80 -3.59 -8.14
C LEU A 66 -2.31 -4.90 -7.52
N PHE A 67 -3.27 -4.80 -6.61
CA PHE A 67 -3.87 -5.96 -5.97
C PHE A 67 -4.57 -6.87 -7.00
N ASN A 68 -5.39 -6.30 -7.87
CA ASN A 68 -6.10 -7.04 -8.91
C ASN A 68 -5.12 -7.70 -9.88
N PHE A 69 -4.07 -7.00 -10.26
CA PHE A 69 -3.02 -7.52 -11.12
C PHE A 69 -2.33 -8.72 -10.48
N LEU A 70 -1.92 -8.60 -9.24
CA LEU A 70 -1.26 -9.68 -8.51
C LEU A 70 -2.18 -10.88 -8.34
N PHE A 71 -3.44 -10.65 -7.97
CA PHE A 71 -4.45 -11.70 -7.79
C PHE A 71 -4.69 -12.47 -9.09
N LYS A 72 -4.69 -11.77 -10.22
CA LYS A 72 -4.86 -12.37 -11.53
C LYS A 72 -3.66 -13.21 -11.94
N MET A 73 -2.43 -12.75 -11.63
CA MET A 73 -1.20 -13.46 -11.96
C MET A 73 -0.95 -14.66 -11.05
N ASP A 74 -1.22 -14.51 -9.76
CA ASP A 74 -0.97 -15.53 -8.75
C ASP A 74 -1.98 -15.36 -7.62
N LYS A 75 -3.02 -16.17 -7.66
CA LYS A 75 -4.12 -16.10 -6.70
C LYS A 75 -3.65 -16.28 -5.26
N VAL A 76 -2.73 -17.20 -5.01
CA VAL A 76 -2.24 -17.47 -3.66
C VAL A 76 -1.49 -16.25 -3.10
N ARG A 77 -0.63 -15.64 -3.90
CA ARG A 77 0.08 -14.42 -3.50
C ARG A 77 -0.90 -13.26 -3.25
N GLY A 78 -1.92 -13.13 -4.10
CA GLY A 78 -2.95 -12.12 -3.94
C GLY A 78 -3.76 -12.32 -2.66
N GLU A 79 -4.14 -13.53 -2.34
CA GLU A 79 -4.85 -13.85 -1.09
C GLU A 79 -3.98 -13.57 0.12
N ASP A 80 -2.71 -13.94 0.09
CA ASP A 80 -1.77 -13.71 1.19
C ASP A 80 -1.59 -12.22 1.47
N ILE A 81 -1.34 -11.41 0.45
CA ILE A 81 -1.17 -9.97 0.64
C ILE A 81 -2.49 -9.32 1.09
N GLY A 82 -3.61 -9.78 0.57
CA GLY A 82 -4.93 -9.30 0.98
C GLY A 82 -5.17 -9.48 2.47
N LYS A 83 -4.82 -10.65 3.02
CA LYS A 83 -4.92 -10.91 4.45
C LYS A 83 -4.00 -10.00 5.26
N LYS A 84 -2.78 -9.78 4.80
CA LYS A 84 -1.79 -8.96 5.51
C LYS A 84 -2.16 -7.48 5.54
N VAL A 85 -2.79 -6.96 4.49
CA VAL A 85 -3.14 -5.54 4.39
C VAL A 85 -4.63 -5.26 4.55
N GLY A 86 -5.45 -6.27 4.82
CA GLY A 86 -6.87 -6.11 5.05
C GLY A 86 -7.70 -5.86 3.79
N MET A 87 -7.25 -6.33 2.64
CA MET A 87 -8.00 -6.28 1.39
C MET A 87 -8.62 -7.63 1.07
N ALA A 88 -9.72 -7.61 0.33
CA ALA A 88 -10.36 -8.82 -0.19
C ALA A 88 -10.55 -8.73 -1.70
N ALA A 89 -10.50 -9.85 -2.36
CA ALA A 89 -10.77 -9.93 -3.78
C ALA A 89 -12.25 -9.65 -4.09
#